data_e4b273cf3b6dc0a8ba641854655cc6fb
#
_entry.id   e4b273cf3b6dc0a8ba641854655cc6fb
#
_cell.length_a   1.000
_cell.length_b   1.000
_cell.length_c   1.000
_cell.angle_alpha   90.00
_cell.angle_beta   90.00
_cell.angle_gamma   90.00
#
_symmetry.space_group_name_H-M   'P 1'
#
loop_
_entity.id
_entity.type
_entity.pdbx_description
1 polymer ?
#
loop_
_entity_poly.entity_id
_entity_poly.type
_entity_poly.pdbx_seq_one_letter_code
_entity_poly.pdbx_strand_id
1 'polypeptide(L)'
;MHGAGNDFVVLDCTKEPFSLTSQQLRFLADRHFGVGADQILVVEPADSREADFKYRIFNADGGEVEQCGNGARCFVKFVYNNGLTDKKRIRAKTMKGVIELELKGDGMVRVSMGIPSFEPSSLPFNPQGLPSREIRGFKQWAVRYKGELVWFSICSMGNPHVTIITDDIESAPVGELGPFIENHPAFPRRVNVGFIQPITEHEANVRVWER
;
A
#
# COMPACT_ATOMS: atom_id res chain seq x y z
N MET A 1 9.77 -8.99 -10.27
CA MET A 1 9.60 -9.65 -8.94
C MET A 1 8.16 -9.51 -8.51
N HIS A 2 7.71 -10.27 -7.50
CA HIS A 2 6.37 -10.03 -6.93
C HIS A 2 6.37 -10.24 -5.40
N GLY A 3 5.41 -9.58 -4.74
CA GLY A 3 5.11 -9.75 -3.32
C GLY A 3 3.61 -9.86 -3.11
N ALA A 4 3.12 -11.03 -2.68
CA ALA A 4 1.69 -11.32 -2.50
C ALA A 4 0.83 -11.06 -3.76
N GLY A 5 1.35 -11.41 -4.94
CA GLY A 5 0.66 -11.21 -6.22
C GLY A 5 0.89 -9.84 -6.89
N ASN A 6 1.22 -8.81 -6.14
CA ASN A 6 1.59 -7.51 -6.68
C ASN A 6 2.98 -7.61 -7.34
N ASP A 7 3.09 -7.37 -8.63
CA ASP A 7 4.33 -7.55 -9.38
C ASP A 7 5.05 -6.23 -9.69
N PHE A 8 6.36 -6.34 -9.82
CA PHE A 8 7.24 -5.18 -9.92
C PHE A 8 8.30 -5.37 -11.00
N VAL A 9 8.50 -4.34 -11.81
CA VAL A 9 9.79 -4.09 -12.48
C VAL A 9 10.69 -3.39 -11.49
N VAL A 10 11.92 -3.88 -11.28
CA VAL A 10 12.89 -3.27 -10.37
C VAL A 10 14.06 -2.72 -11.17
N LEU A 11 14.34 -1.44 -11.03
CA LEU A 11 15.41 -0.73 -11.70
C LEU A 11 16.55 -0.45 -10.71
N ASP A 12 17.74 -0.94 -11.01
CA ASP A 12 18.97 -0.59 -10.30
C ASP A 12 19.53 0.72 -10.85
N CYS A 13 19.34 1.78 -10.11
CA CYS A 13 19.88 3.11 -10.38
C CYS A 13 20.97 3.49 -9.37
N THR A 14 21.67 2.50 -8.79
CA THR A 14 22.76 2.78 -7.83
C THR A 14 24.03 3.32 -8.49
N LYS A 15 24.24 3.05 -9.79
CA LYS A 15 25.41 3.50 -10.56
C LYS A 15 25.06 4.62 -11.53
N GLU A 16 23.86 4.61 -12.09
CA GLU A 16 23.38 5.60 -13.05
C GLU A 16 22.14 6.31 -12.51
N PRO A 17 22.04 7.64 -12.68
CA PRO A 17 20.87 8.38 -12.18
C PRO A 17 19.59 7.93 -12.85
N PHE A 18 18.52 7.85 -12.06
CA PHE A 18 17.16 7.62 -12.59
C PHE A 18 16.72 8.82 -13.45
N SER A 19 16.36 8.56 -14.70
CA SER A 19 16.01 9.62 -15.67
C SER A 19 14.76 9.33 -16.51
N LEU A 20 13.98 8.27 -16.18
CA LEU A 20 12.78 7.93 -16.95
C LEU A 20 11.66 8.95 -16.72
N THR A 21 11.02 9.35 -17.82
CA THR A 21 9.80 10.16 -17.81
C THR A 21 8.57 9.32 -17.44
N SER A 22 7.49 9.97 -17.00
CA SER A 22 6.21 9.27 -16.72
C SER A 22 5.67 8.51 -17.94
N GLN A 23 5.95 8.98 -19.17
CA GLN A 23 5.57 8.26 -20.38
C GLN A 23 6.37 6.98 -20.56
N GLN A 24 7.67 7.01 -20.29
CA GLN A 24 8.53 5.82 -20.35
C GLN A 24 8.19 4.82 -19.25
N LEU A 25 7.83 5.30 -18.05
CA LEU A 25 7.36 4.44 -16.96
C LEU A 25 6.05 3.74 -17.32
N ARG A 26 5.07 4.46 -17.91
CA ARG A 26 3.83 3.84 -18.43
C ARG A 26 4.12 2.78 -19.48
N PHE A 27 5.02 3.07 -20.42
CA PHE A 27 5.41 2.09 -21.43
C PHE A 27 6.06 0.86 -20.80
N LEU A 28 6.97 1.03 -19.83
CA LEU A 28 7.64 -0.06 -19.14
C LEU A 28 6.65 -0.95 -18.38
N ALA A 29 5.63 -0.35 -17.75
CA ALA A 29 4.59 -1.05 -17.00
C ALA A 29 3.52 -1.71 -17.89
N ASP A 30 3.44 -1.34 -19.17
CA ASP A 30 2.45 -1.90 -20.11
C ASP A 30 2.68 -3.40 -20.31
N ARG A 31 1.61 -4.21 -20.08
CA ARG A 31 1.70 -5.69 -20.14
C ARG A 31 1.71 -6.24 -21.57
N HIS A 32 1.42 -5.42 -22.58
CA HIS A 32 1.39 -5.82 -23.98
C HIS A 32 2.60 -5.36 -24.76
N PHE A 33 3.07 -4.12 -24.50
CA PHE A 33 4.15 -3.49 -25.28
C PHE A 33 5.42 -3.26 -24.46
N GLY A 34 5.34 -3.30 -23.13
CA GLY A 34 6.47 -3.14 -22.21
C GLY A 34 6.89 -4.45 -21.56
N VAL A 35 7.51 -4.34 -20.40
CA VAL A 35 7.82 -5.48 -19.54
C VAL A 35 6.56 -5.98 -18.83
N GLY A 36 5.69 -5.06 -18.45
CA GLY A 36 4.44 -5.32 -17.73
C GLY A 36 4.63 -5.52 -16.23
N ALA A 37 4.02 -4.66 -15.45
CA ALA A 37 3.96 -4.80 -13.99
C ALA A 37 2.90 -3.87 -13.40
N ASP A 38 2.44 -4.19 -12.19
CA ASP A 38 1.56 -3.29 -11.42
C ASP A 38 2.28 -2.01 -11.02
N GLN A 39 3.57 -2.13 -10.66
CA GLN A 39 4.37 -1.01 -10.19
C GLN A 39 5.84 -1.15 -10.61
N ILE A 40 6.55 -0.03 -10.60
CA ILE A 40 7.98 0.06 -10.87
C ILE A 40 8.69 0.50 -9.60
N LEU A 41 9.70 -0.26 -9.16
CA LEU A 41 10.58 0.07 -8.06
C LEU A 41 11.88 0.63 -8.60
N VAL A 42 12.36 1.73 -8.02
CA VAL A 42 13.66 2.30 -8.34
C VAL A 42 14.53 2.28 -7.11
N VAL A 43 15.72 1.70 -7.24
CA VAL A 43 16.75 1.63 -6.21
C VAL A 43 17.81 2.66 -6.56
N GLU A 44 17.98 3.69 -5.71
CA GLU A 44 18.98 4.75 -5.88
C GLU A 44 19.96 4.74 -4.70
N PRO A 45 21.15 5.34 -4.83
CA PRO A 45 22.04 5.58 -3.70
C PRO A 45 21.33 6.44 -2.64
N ALA A 46 21.67 6.22 -1.37
CA ALA A 46 21.20 7.09 -0.31
C ALA A 46 21.70 8.53 -0.50
N ASP A 47 20.84 9.49 -0.27
CA ASP A 47 21.16 10.93 -0.28
C ASP A 47 21.56 11.47 1.10
N SER A 48 21.59 10.60 2.12
CA SER A 48 21.94 10.94 3.50
C SER A 48 22.58 9.75 4.23
N ARG A 49 23.24 10.02 5.37
CA ARG A 49 23.81 8.97 6.23
C ARG A 49 22.75 8.20 7.05
N GLU A 50 21.50 8.62 7.01
CA GLU A 50 20.41 8.00 7.75
C GLU A 50 19.84 6.76 7.07
N ALA A 51 20.09 6.59 5.77
CA ALA A 51 19.62 5.47 4.97
C ALA A 51 20.77 4.77 4.24
N ASP A 52 20.56 3.52 3.87
CA ASP A 52 21.50 2.75 3.06
C ASP A 52 21.19 2.94 1.56
N PHE A 53 19.91 3.11 1.23
CA PHE A 53 19.42 3.36 -0.13
C PHE A 53 18.25 4.33 -0.11
N LYS A 54 17.97 4.92 -1.27
CA LYS A 54 16.71 5.60 -1.56
C LYS A 54 15.84 4.66 -2.39
N TYR A 55 14.57 4.60 -2.06
CA TYR A 55 13.57 3.69 -2.58
C TYR A 55 12.38 4.48 -3.10
N ARG A 56 12.12 4.38 -4.40
CA ARG A 56 10.99 5.04 -5.05
C ARG A 56 10.09 4.03 -5.70
N ILE A 57 8.80 4.34 -5.78
CA ILE A 57 7.77 3.50 -6.37
C ILE A 57 6.92 4.33 -7.30
N PHE A 58 6.62 3.76 -8.46
CA PHE A 58 5.73 4.35 -9.43
C PHE A 58 4.63 3.36 -9.78
N ASN A 59 3.39 3.85 -9.87
CA ASN A 59 2.28 3.06 -10.40
C ASN A 59 2.41 2.89 -11.92
N ALA A 60 1.61 2.00 -12.51
CA ALA A 60 1.59 1.76 -13.95
C ALA A 60 1.18 3.01 -14.76
N ASP A 61 0.51 3.99 -14.15
CA ASP A 61 0.19 5.29 -14.76
C ASP A 61 1.39 6.27 -14.80
N GLY A 62 2.54 5.86 -14.25
CA GLY A 62 3.76 6.67 -14.16
C GLY A 62 3.76 7.70 -13.03
N GLY A 63 2.77 7.67 -12.14
CA GLY A 63 2.71 8.49 -10.93
C GLY A 63 3.54 7.90 -9.81
N GLU A 64 4.32 8.74 -9.09
CA GLU A 64 5.07 8.31 -7.92
C GLU A 64 4.14 8.16 -6.70
N VAL A 65 4.31 7.08 -5.94
CA VAL A 65 3.52 6.78 -4.74
C VAL A 65 4.38 6.71 -3.49
N GLU A 66 3.75 6.93 -2.35
CA GLU A 66 4.45 7.20 -1.11
C GLU A 66 5.10 5.95 -0.50
N GLN A 67 4.41 4.81 -0.50
CA GLN A 67 4.85 3.58 0.15
C GLN A 67 4.05 2.36 -0.32
N CYS A 68 4.75 1.21 -0.47
CA CYS A 68 4.14 -0.08 -0.75
C CYS A 68 4.88 -1.17 0.06
N GLY A 69 4.19 -1.82 0.99
CA GLY A 69 4.76 -2.88 1.82
C GLY A 69 5.20 -4.10 0.99
N ASN A 70 4.45 -4.43 -0.08
CA ASN A 70 4.81 -5.51 -1.00
C ASN A 70 6.12 -5.18 -1.74
N GLY A 71 6.22 -3.96 -2.26
CA GLY A 71 7.41 -3.45 -2.92
C GLY A 71 8.62 -3.39 -1.98
N ALA A 72 8.44 -2.98 -0.73
CA ALA A 72 9.51 -2.95 0.26
C ALA A 72 10.13 -4.34 0.50
N ARG A 73 9.32 -5.41 0.48
CA ARG A 73 9.84 -6.79 0.56
C ARG A 73 10.62 -7.19 -0.68
N CYS A 74 10.14 -6.83 -1.87
CA CYS A 74 10.86 -7.05 -3.13
C CYS A 74 12.17 -6.28 -3.16
N PHE A 75 12.17 -5.02 -2.73
CA PHE A 75 13.35 -4.16 -2.64
C PHE A 75 14.47 -4.81 -1.81
N VAL A 76 14.17 -5.27 -0.58
CA VAL A 76 15.19 -5.91 0.29
C VAL A 76 15.81 -7.13 -0.38
N LYS A 77 14.98 -8.02 -0.93
CA LYS A 77 15.47 -9.20 -1.64
C LYS A 77 16.29 -8.83 -2.88
N PHE A 78 15.89 -7.78 -3.59
CA PHE A 78 16.61 -7.32 -4.76
C PHE A 78 18.03 -6.84 -4.40
N VAL A 79 18.15 -5.90 -3.46
CA VAL A 79 19.48 -5.32 -3.11
C VAL A 79 20.41 -6.35 -2.49
N TYR A 80 19.88 -7.29 -1.71
CA TYR A 80 20.67 -8.36 -1.10
C TYR A 80 21.14 -9.38 -2.16
N ASN A 81 20.22 -9.89 -2.98
CA ASN A 81 20.50 -10.94 -3.96
C ASN A 81 21.41 -10.47 -5.11
N ASN A 82 21.40 -9.16 -5.42
CA ASN A 82 22.27 -8.57 -6.43
C ASN A 82 23.62 -8.06 -5.85
N GLY A 83 23.89 -8.35 -4.57
CA GLY A 83 25.17 -7.97 -3.95
C GLY A 83 25.36 -6.46 -3.78
N LEU A 84 24.27 -5.67 -3.79
CA LEU A 84 24.34 -4.22 -3.53
C LEU A 84 24.60 -3.93 -2.05
N THR A 85 24.37 -4.90 -1.18
CA THR A 85 24.66 -4.84 0.27
C THR A 85 24.75 -6.24 0.86
N ASP A 86 25.59 -6.41 1.89
CA ASP A 86 25.65 -7.62 2.72
C ASP A 86 24.79 -7.49 4.00
N LYS A 87 24.20 -6.32 4.21
CA LYS A 87 23.39 -6.04 5.39
C LYS A 87 22.06 -6.78 5.29
N LYS A 88 21.67 -7.47 6.37
CA LYS A 88 20.31 -8.03 6.53
C LYS A 88 19.31 -7.01 7.05
N ARG A 89 19.77 -5.97 7.76
CA ARG A 89 18.96 -4.81 8.17
C ARG A 89 19.34 -3.63 7.32
N ILE A 90 18.36 -3.09 6.61
CA ILE A 90 18.52 -2.05 5.60
C ILE A 90 17.58 -0.91 5.95
N ARG A 91 18.09 0.30 5.90
CA ARG A 91 17.31 1.52 6.02
C ARG A 91 17.10 2.10 4.63
N ALA A 92 15.86 2.22 4.23
CA ALA A 92 15.50 2.77 2.93
C ALA A 92 14.76 4.10 3.11
N LYS A 93 15.24 5.14 2.44
CA LYS A 93 14.56 6.43 2.39
C LYS A 93 13.46 6.38 1.35
N THR A 94 12.24 6.66 1.80
CA THR A 94 11.03 6.79 0.99
C THR A 94 10.58 8.24 0.94
N MET A 95 9.54 8.53 0.17
CA MET A 95 8.90 9.84 0.14
C MET A 95 8.38 10.31 1.52
N LYS A 96 8.04 9.39 2.43
CA LYS A 96 7.52 9.69 3.80
C LYS A 96 8.54 9.60 4.92
N GLY A 97 9.77 9.27 4.62
CA GLY A 97 10.82 9.11 5.62
C GLY A 97 11.60 7.82 5.47
N VAL A 98 12.40 7.50 6.48
CA VAL A 98 13.23 6.30 6.50
C VAL A 98 12.43 5.14 7.09
N ILE A 99 12.39 4.03 6.37
CA ILE A 99 11.82 2.76 6.83
C ILE A 99 12.93 1.75 7.13
N GLU A 100 12.73 0.93 8.15
CA GLU A 100 13.63 -0.17 8.48
C GLU A 100 13.08 -1.50 7.97
N LEU A 101 13.94 -2.26 7.33
CA LEU A 101 13.64 -3.50 6.64
C LEU A 101 14.63 -4.57 7.10
N GLU A 102 14.17 -5.80 7.33
CA GLU A 102 15.03 -6.88 7.79
C GLU A 102 14.78 -8.17 7.00
N LEU A 103 15.82 -8.66 6.33
CA LEU A 103 15.81 -9.99 5.71
C LEU A 103 16.04 -11.06 6.80
N LYS A 104 15.05 -11.94 7.00
CA LYS A 104 15.11 -13.03 7.95
C LYS A 104 15.84 -14.26 7.38
N GLY A 105 16.28 -15.17 8.29
CA GLY A 105 16.98 -16.39 7.90
C GLY A 105 16.15 -17.38 7.06
N ASP A 106 14.84 -17.32 7.16
CA ASP A 106 13.87 -18.10 6.38
C ASP A 106 13.53 -17.47 5.01
N GLY A 107 14.18 -16.37 4.67
CA GLY A 107 13.91 -15.62 3.45
C GLY A 107 12.68 -14.71 3.50
N MET A 108 11.99 -14.63 4.64
CA MET A 108 10.94 -13.64 4.88
C MET A 108 11.55 -12.26 5.11
N VAL A 109 10.75 -11.22 4.90
CA VAL A 109 11.17 -9.83 5.13
C VAL A 109 10.25 -9.18 6.15
N ARG A 110 10.85 -8.68 7.24
CA ARG A 110 10.16 -7.79 8.18
C ARG A 110 10.23 -6.36 7.67
N VAL A 111 9.08 -5.71 7.61
CA VAL A 111 8.96 -4.31 7.20
C VAL A 111 8.37 -3.51 8.36
N SER A 112 9.02 -2.43 8.77
CA SER A 112 8.46 -1.49 9.73
C SER A 112 7.49 -0.56 9.00
N MET A 113 6.19 -0.79 9.16
CA MET A 113 5.13 0.00 8.52
C MET A 113 4.69 1.20 9.36
N GLY A 114 5.31 1.42 10.53
CA GLY A 114 4.90 2.44 11.48
C GLY A 114 3.75 2.01 12.38
N ILE A 115 3.17 2.99 13.07
CA ILE A 115 2.04 2.79 13.99
C ILE A 115 0.75 3.16 13.26
N PRO A 116 -0.28 2.31 13.26
CA PRO A 116 -1.57 2.66 12.67
C PRO A 116 -2.23 3.82 13.41
N SER A 117 -2.89 4.70 12.67
CA SER A 117 -3.73 5.75 13.25
C SER A 117 -5.18 5.55 12.83
N PHE A 118 -6.09 5.66 13.80
CA PHE A 118 -7.54 5.56 13.60
C PHE A 118 -8.23 6.93 13.67
N GLU A 119 -7.46 7.99 13.79
CA GLU A 119 -7.99 9.35 13.89
C GLU A 119 -8.37 9.89 12.50
N PRO A 120 -9.57 10.49 12.34
CA PRO A 120 -10.01 11.09 11.09
C PRO A 120 -9.00 12.11 10.51
N SER A 121 -8.33 12.86 11.38
CA SER A 121 -7.33 13.85 10.97
C SER A 121 -6.05 13.25 10.34
N SER A 122 -5.81 11.96 10.52
CA SER A 122 -4.66 11.25 9.94
C SER A 122 -4.89 10.76 8.52
N LEU A 123 -6.12 10.89 8.01
CA LEU A 123 -6.51 10.49 6.66
C LEU A 123 -7.11 11.68 5.89
N PRO A 124 -7.12 11.65 4.56
CA PRO A 124 -7.93 12.54 3.74
C PRO A 124 -9.42 12.11 3.82
N PHE A 125 -10.02 12.25 5.01
CA PHE A 125 -11.38 11.82 5.32
C PHE A 125 -12.18 12.95 5.96
N ASN A 126 -13.33 13.27 5.37
CA ASN A 126 -14.29 14.23 5.91
C ASN A 126 -15.51 13.49 6.46
N PRO A 127 -15.66 13.32 7.78
CA PRO A 127 -16.78 12.64 8.39
C PRO A 127 -18.06 13.49 8.49
N GLN A 128 -18.03 14.74 8.06
CA GLN A 128 -19.16 15.67 8.24
C GLN A 128 -20.42 15.15 7.55
N GLY A 129 -21.53 15.07 8.31
CA GLY A 129 -22.81 14.58 7.80
C GLY A 129 -22.93 13.06 7.70
N LEU A 130 -21.88 12.29 7.99
CA LEU A 130 -21.98 10.83 8.02
C LEU A 130 -22.54 10.35 9.37
N PRO A 131 -23.45 9.36 9.37
CA PRO A 131 -23.81 8.64 10.58
C PRO A 131 -22.57 8.04 11.23
N SER A 132 -22.51 8.06 12.57
CA SER A 132 -21.41 7.45 13.30
C SER A 132 -21.90 6.70 14.53
N ARG A 133 -21.15 5.69 14.93
CA ARG A 133 -21.36 4.91 16.15
C ARG A 133 -20.02 4.50 16.76
N GLU A 134 -20.03 4.06 17.99
CA GLU A 134 -18.87 3.48 18.67
C GLU A 134 -19.16 2.02 19.00
N ILE A 135 -18.20 1.14 18.67
CA ILE A 135 -18.28 -0.28 19.00
C ILE A 135 -16.94 -0.70 19.62
N ARG A 136 -16.97 -1.17 20.86
CA ARG A 136 -15.79 -1.65 21.61
C ARG A 136 -14.63 -0.64 21.63
N GLY A 137 -14.93 0.65 21.78
CA GLY A 137 -13.93 1.72 21.79
C GLY A 137 -13.41 2.17 20.42
N PHE A 138 -13.95 1.62 19.33
CA PHE A 138 -13.63 2.03 17.97
C PHE A 138 -14.79 2.79 17.34
N LYS A 139 -14.47 3.93 16.76
CA LYS A 139 -15.45 4.73 16.03
C LYS A 139 -15.66 4.18 14.63
N GLN A 140 -16.92 4.06 14.23
CA GLN A 140 -17.35 3.69 12.90
C GLN A 140 -18.20 4.79 12.28
N TRP A 141 -18.16 4.88 10.96
CA TRP A 141 -19.01 5.75 10.16
C TRP A 141 -19.80 4.93 9.15
N ALA A 142 -20.86 5.51 8.60
CA ALA A 142 -21.62 4.83 7.57
C ALA A 142 -21.86 5.73 6.36
N VAL A 143 -21.88 5.08 5.20
CA VAL A 143 -22.39 5.67 3.94
C VAL A 143 -23.67 4.94 3.54
N ARG A 144 -24.53 5.61 2.78
CA ARG A 144 -25.75 4.99 2.26
C ARG A 144 -25.46 4.42 0.86
N TYR A 145 -25.60 3.11 0.74
CA TYR A 145 -25.42 2.39 -0.51
C TYR A 145 -26.67 1.57 -0.81
N LYS A 146 -27.29 1.74 -2.00
CA LYS A 146 -28.52 1.06 -2.43
C LYS A 146 -29.64 1.10 -1.36
N GLY A 147 -29.73 2.22 -0.60
CA GLY A 147 -30.76 2.42 0.45
C GLY A 147 -30.35 1.97 1.84
N GLU A 148 -29.32 1.18 2.00
CA GLU A 148 -28.83 0.64 3.27
C GLU A 148 -27.61 1.38 3.81
N LEU A 149 -27.39 1.32 5.13
CA LEU A 149 -26.21 1.88 5.78
C LEU A 149 -25.09 0.85 5.77
N VAL A 150 -23.99 1.19 5.12
CA VAL A 150 -22.74 0.40 5.15
C VAL A 150 -21.83 1.02 6.19
N TRP A 151 -21.57 0.26 7.25
CA TRP A 151 -20.70 0.67 8.35
C TRP A 151 -19.26 0.30 8.08
N PHE A 152 -18.34 1.21 8.38
CA PHE A 152 -16.91 1.00 8.20
C PHE A 152 -16.09 1.67 9.30
N SER A 153 -14.90 1.15 9.53
CA SER A 153 -13.83 1.79 10.30
C SER A 153 -12.79 2.38 9.35
N ILE A 154 -12.02 3.33 9.84
CA ILE A 154 -10.90 3.95 9.10
C ILE A 154 -9.58 3.60 9.74
N CYS A 155 -8.52 3.51 8.95
CA CYS A 155 -7.16 3.34 9.44
C CYS A 155 -6.16 3.98 8.48
N SER A 156 -5.17 4.65 9.02
CA SER A 156 -3.99 5.11 8.27
C SER A 156 -2.78 4.24 8.62
N MET A 157 -2.22 3.60 7.61
CA MET A 157 -0.91 2.93 7.66
C MET A 157 0.14 3.71 6.88
N GLY A 158 -0.03 5.05 6.83
CA GLY A 158 0.70 5.93 5.92
C GLY A 158 -0.05 6.18 4.60
N ASN A 159 -0.98 5.31 4.23
CA ASN A 159 -2.01 5.46 3.21
C ASN A 159 -3.40 5.23 3.83
N PRO A 160 -4.47 5.77 3.23
CA PRO A 160 -5.80 5.69 3.81
C PRO A 160 -6.48 4.35 3.53
N HIS A 161 -7.09 3.76 4.56
CA HIS A 161 -7.85 2.53 4.49
C HIS A 161 -9.23 2.68 5.13
N VAL A 162 -10.21 2.06 4.52
CA VAL A 162 -11.53 1.74 5.07
C VAL A 162 -11.60 0.23 5.31
N THR A 163 -12.20 -0.18 6.42
CA THR A 163 -12.41 -1.58 6.77
C THR A 163 -13.88 -1.84 7.00
N ILE A 164 -14.44 -2.81 6.28
CA ILE A 164 -15.82 -3.29 6.38
C ILE A 164 -15.77 -4.72 6.90
N ILE A 165 -16.49 -4.99 7.97
CA ILE A 165 -16.67 -6.35 8.48
C ILE A 165 -17.82 -7.01 7.70
N THR A 166 -17.57 -8.22 7.24
CA THR A 166 -18.57 -9.07 6.55
C THR A 166 -18.64 -10.45 7.21
N ASP A 167 -19.81 -11.07 7.16
CA ASP A 167 -20.00 -12.44 7.64
C ASP A 167 -19.50 -13.49 6.63
N ASP A 168 -19.47 -13.14 5.34
CA ASP A 168 -19.01 -13.99 4.27
C ASP A 168 -18.16 -13.19 3.27
N ILE A 169 -16.90 -13.58 3.14
CA ILE A 169 -15.93 -12.89 2.29
C ILE A 169 -16.16 -13.18 0.79
N GLU A 170 -16.68 -14.35 0.46
CA GLU A 170 -16.87 -14.77 -0.93
C GLU A 170 -18.00 -13.96 -1.59
N SER A 171 -19.07 -13.72 -0.84
CA SER A 171 -20.22 -12.92 -1.31
C SER A 171 -20.04 -11.41 -1.14
N ALA A 172 -18.94 -10.95 -0.52
CA ALA A 172 -18.68 -9.53 -0.31
C ALA A 172 -18.63 -8.77 -1.67
N PRO A 173 -19.40 -7.67 -1.84
CA PRO A 173 -19.56 -6.96 -3.10
C PRO A 173 -18.35 -6.03 -3.39
N VAL A 174 -17.15 -6.60 -3.42
CA VAL A 174 -15.88 -5.86 -3.54
C VAL A 174 -15.86 -4.99 -4.80
N GLY A 175 -16.27 -5.54 -5.95
CA GLY A 175 -16.25 -4.86 -7.24
C GLY A 175 -17.32 -3.78 -7.42
N GLU A 176 -18.33 -3.72 -6.51
CA GLU A 176 -19.38 -2.69 -6.55
C GLU A 176 -19.20 -1.65 -5.43
N LEU A 177 -19.08 -2.13 -4.21
CA LEU A 177 -18.99 -1.27 -3.02
C LEU A 177 -17.59 -0.66 -2.86
N GLY A 178 -16.55 -1.36 -3.29
CA GLY A 178 -15.18 -0.86 -3.28
C GLY A 178 -15.03 0.45 -4.06
N PRO A 179 -15.33 0.47 -5.38
CA PRO A 179 -15.27 1.69 -6.18
C PRO A 179 -16.22 2.80 -5.69
N PHE A 180 -17.39 2.42 -5.15
CA PHE A 180 -18.33 3.40 -4.60
C PHE A 180 -17.73 4.14 -3.40
N ILE A 181 -17.13 3.42 -2.45
CA ILE A 181 -16.51 4.04 -1.27
C ILE A 181 -15.20 4.75 -1.64
N GLU A 182 -14.38 4.16 -2.50
CA GLU A 182 -13.15 4.80 -3.00
C GLU A 182 -13.41 6.21 -3.52
N ASN A 183 -14.48 6.38 -4.30
CA ASN A 183 -14.83 7.65 -4.95
C ASN A 183 -15.87 8.47 -4.16
N HIS A 184 -16.23 8.06 -2.95
CA HIS A 184 -17.22 8.79 -2.15
C HIS A 184 -16.67 10.17 -1.73
N PRO A 185 -17.50 11.26 -1.76
CA PRO A 185 -17.06 12.62 -1.42
C PRO A 185 -16.36 12.77 -0.07
N ALA A 186 -16.65 11.88 0.88
CA ALA A 186 -15.97 11.84 2.17
C ALA A 186 -14.47 11.50 2.06
N PHE A 187 -14.00 10.96 0.93
CA PHE A 187 -12.61 10.59 0.67
C PHE A 187 -12.04 11.36 -0.53
N PRO A 188 -11.71 12.65 -0.38
CA PRO A 188 -11.32 13.52 -1.49
C PRO A 188 -10.04 13.11 -2.23
N ARG A 189 -9.22 12.25 -1.64
CA ARG A 189 -8.01 11.66 -2.25
C ARG A 189 -8.12 10.14 -2.42
N ARG A 190 -9.36 9.62 -2.50
CA ARG A 190 -9.67 8.19 -2.56
C ARG A 190 -9.18 7.41 -1.33
N VAL A 191 -9.54 6.14 -1.25
CA VAL A 191 -9.24 5.25 -0.11
C VAL A 191 -9.17 3.80 -0.57
N ASN A 192 -8.30 2.99 0.03
CA ASN A 192 -8.33 1.54 -0.12
C ASN A 192 -9.48 0.97 0.73
N VAL A 193 -10.21 -0.02 0.19
CA VAL A 193 -11.39 -0.59 0.85
C VAL A 193 -11.18 -2.07 1.11
N GLY A 194 -10.95 -2.42 2.38
CA GLY A 194 -10.79 -3.79 2.84
C GLY A 194 -12.11 -4.38 3.34
N PHE A 195 -12.41 -5.60 2.92
CA PHE A 195 -13.49 -6.43 3.45
C PHE A 195 -12.85 -7.51 4.30
N ILE A 196 -13.30 -7.66 5.54
CA ILE A 196 -12.71 -8.59 6.51
C ILE A 196 -13.80 -9.48 7.09
N GLN A 197 -13.60 -10.78 6.96
CA GLN A 197 -14.37 -11.80 7.67
C GLN A 197 -13.49 -12.35 8.80
N PRO A 198 -13.75 -11.99 10.07
CA PRO A 198 -13.07 -12.59 11.21
C PRO A 198 -13.45 -14.08 11.33
N ILE A 199 -12.46 -14.97 11.42
CA ILE A 199 -12.66 -16.41 11.62
C ILE A 199 -12.39 -16.77 13.07
N THR A 200 -11.25 -16.34 13.61
CA THR A 200 -10.85 -16.49 15.01
C THR A 200 -10.21 -15.19 15.51
N GLU A 201 -9.72 -15.17 16.74
CA GLU A 201 -8.94 -14.04 17.27
C GLU A 201 -7.61 -13.82 16.51
N HIS A 202 -7.14 -14.85 15.79
CA HIS A 202 -5.83 -14.83 15.10
C HIS A 202 -5.93 -15.07 13.59
N GLU A 203 -7.14 -15.23 13.07
CA GLU A 203 -7.36 -15.56 11.67
C GLU A 203 -8.52 -14.75 11.09
N ALA A 204 -8.33 -14.19 9.90
CA ALA A 204 -9.35 -13.51 9.13
C ALA A 204 -9.15 -13.73 7.64
N ASN A 205 -10.26 -13.85 6.92
CA ASN A 205 -10.26 -13.76 5.46
C ASN A 205 -10.39 -12.30 5.03
N VAL A 206 -9.64 -11.91 4.00
CA VAL A 206 -9.59 -10.53 3.55
C VAL A 206 -9.67 -10.45 2.04
N ARG A 207 -10.48 -9.53 1.52
CA ARG A 207 -10.47 -9.08 0.13
C ARG A 207 -10.36 -7.56 0.10
N VAL A 208 -9.65 -7.03 -0.89
CA VAL A 208 -9.36 -5.59 -0.95
C VAL A 208 -9.69 -5.05 -2.33
N TRP A 209 -10.24 -3.84 -2.34
CA TRP A 209 -10.30 -2.95 -3.48
C TRP A 209 -9.21 -1.88 -3.31
N GLU A 210 -8.15 -1.96 -4.09
CA GLU A 210 -7.04 -0.99 -4.09
C GLU A 210 -7.38 0.21 -4.96
N ARG A 211 -7.03 1.42 -4.48
CA ARG A 211 -7.22 2.70 -5.20
C ARG A 211 -6.20 2.94 -6.30
#